data_397978ac41c0c2ec57448b87230c22ae
#
_entry.id   397978ac41c0c2ec57448b87230c22ae
#
_cell.length_a   1.000
_cell.length_b   1.000
_cell.length_c   1.000
_cell.angle_alpha   90.00
_cell.angle_beta   90.00
_cell.angle_gamma   90.00
#
_symmetry.space_group_name_H-M   'P 1'
#
loop_
_entity.id
_entity.type
_entity.pdbx_description
1 polymer ?
#
loop_
_entity_poly.entity_id
_entity_poly.type
_entity_poly.pdbx_seq_one_letter_code
_entity_poly.pdbx_strand_id
1 'polypeptide(L)'
;WTTKEGGGFGDAKTNMRGFKSENVAVVINGIPINDMEWGGVYWSNWAGLSDVATSIQTQRGLGAGLLSAPSVGGTINITTQSLDAKKGGSVWYGMGNDGMNQIGLKLSTGLMKNGWAVTILGSRRWSDDNYVQGTWYNSYNYFLNVSKRINDAHQLSFTAFGAPQTHAQRSSYDGLTIEGWATTAKQYMDGESQYRYNASFGYLLNGQKSTGANYNHYHKPQLSLNHIWEINDHSSLATVLYASFANGGGYKGMGRSVTYNGSLLSGDSWFGCSDGNINTTFRNPDGTFAYDQIQLMNRNSETGSNMVLADNVNSHNWYGLVSTYKHSLLDNKLNLTGGIDMRYYKAFHKATIVDLFDGEYYIDDYYRSRVQPENSAVFNKNNAEWVNQKLGVGDVVYRNFDGVSHNE
;
A
#
# COMPACT_ATOMS: atom_id res chain seq x y z
N TRP A 1 -0.71 9.35 17.38
CA TRP A 1 -0.90 7.94 17.69
C TRP A 1 -0.94 7.14 16.39
N THR A 2 -0.19 6.04 16.31
CA THR A 2 -0.08 5.20 15.11
C THR A 2 -0.33 3.74 15.49
N THR A 3 -1.23 3.09 14.75
CA THR A 3 -1.50 1.65 14.88
C THR A 3 -0.95 0.93 13.65
N LYS A 4 -0.26 -0.19 13.89
CA LYS A 4 0.11 -1.12 12.83
C LYS A 4 -1.10 -1.97 12.45
N GLU A 5 -1.24 -2.25 11.18
CA GLU A 5 -2.18 -3.22 10.64
C GLU A 5 -1.45 -4.51 10.24
N GLY A 6 -2.18 -5.59 10.08
CA GLY A 6 -1.70 -6.79 9.38
C GLY A 6 -0.70 -7.70 10.09
N GLY A 7 -0.40 -7.50 11.37
CA GLY A 7 0.37 -8.49 12.13
C GLY A 7 1.88 -8.30 12.15
N GLY A 8 2.40 -7.10 11.88
CA GLY A 8 3.83 -6.79 12.08
C GLY A 8 4.52 -6.13 10.90
N PHE A 9 4.11 -6.41 9.69
CA PHE A 9 4.44 -5.68 8.47
C PHE A 9 3.13 -5.31 7.77
N GLY A 10 3.16 -4.28 6.95
CA GLY A 10 2.01 -3.76 6.23
C GLY A 10 1.78 -2.30 6.60
N ASP A 11 0.56 -1.85 6.41
CA ASP A 11 0.22 -0.45 6.59
C ASP A 11 0.03 -0.08 8.06
N ALA A 12 0.08 1.21 8.29
CA ALA A 12 -0.18 1.80 9.59
C ALA A 12 -1.15 2.97 9.43
N LYS A 13 -2.10 3.08 10.34
CA LYS A 13 -2.98 4.25 10.44
C LYS A 13 -2.39 5.26 11.39
N THR A 14 -2.16 6.45 10.90
CA THR A 14 -1.66 7.59 11.70
C THR A 14 -2.82 8.50 12.06
N ASN A 15 -3.03 8.71 13.35
CA ASN A 15 -4.02 9.65 13.86
C ASN A 15 -3.32 10.80 14.58
N MET A 16 -3.71 12.03 14.26
CA MET A 16 -3.14 13.22 14.86
C MET A 16 -4.26 14.11 15.42
N ARG A 17 -4.27 14.34 16.75
CA ARG A 17 -5.30 15.13 17.43
C ARG A 17 -6.74 14.65 17.17
N GLY A 18 -6.96 13.32 17.02
CA GLY A 18 -8.27 12.74 16.69
C GLY A 18 -8.61 12.75 15.20
N PHE A 19 -7.82 13.40 14.36
CA PHE A 19 -7.99 13.36 12.91
C PHE A 19 -7.34 12.10 12.33
N LYS A 20 -8.05 11.44 11.40
CA LYS A 20 -7.58 10.23 10.72
C LYS A 20 -6.48 10.54 9.69
N SER A 21 -5.83 9.50 9.17
CA SER A 21 -4.73 9.58 8.19
C SER A 21 -5.00 10.50 7.01
N GLU A 22 -6.24 10.52 6.51
CA GLU A 22 -6.68 11.33 5.36
C GLU A 22 -6.60 12.84 5.63
N ASN A 23 -6.59 13.21 6.90
CA ASN A 23 -6.50 14.60 7.36
C ASN A 23 -5.10 14.98 7.88
N VAL A 24 -4.10 14.13 7.63
CA VAL A 24 -2.70 14.37 8.00
C VAL A 24 -1.86 14.40 6.74
N ALA A 25 -1.31 15.56 6.40
CA ALA A 25 -0.44 15.70 5.25
C ALA A 25 0.93 15.08 5.53
N VAL A 26 1.45 14.31 4.58
CA VAL A 26 2.82 13.77 4.63
C VAL A 26 3.59 14.25 3.41
N VAL A 27 4.77 14.80 3.66
CA VAL A 27 5.63 15.39 2.63
C VAL A 27 7.02 14.78 2.72
N ILE A 28 7.57 14.32 1.62
CA ILE A 28 8.95 13.82 1.52
C ILE A 28 9.72 14.71 0.53
N ASN A 29 10.77 15.38 1.00
CA ASN A 29 11.60 16.28 0.17
C ASN A 29 10.78 17.34 -0.60
N GLY A 30 9.71 17.87 0.02
CA GLY A 30 8.82 18.84 -0.61
C GLY A 30 7.69 18.23 -1.47
N ILE A 31 7.61 16.92 -1.60
CA ILE A 31 6.60 16.22 -2.39
C ILE A 31 5.51 15.68 -1.48
N PRO A 32 4.24 16.06 -1.65
CA PRO A 32 3.12 15.42 -0.96
C PRO A 32 2.97 13.99 -1.45
N ILE A 33 2.85 13.04 -0.50
CA ILE A 33 2.77 11.61 -0.81
C ILE A 33 1.44 10.97 -0.43
N ASN A 34 0.51 11.75 0.11
CA ASN A 34 -0.83 11.26 0.37
C ASN A 34 -1.47 10.75 -0.91
N ASP A 35 -2.13 9.62 -0.80
CA ASP A 35 -2.84 9.00 -1.92
C ASP A 35 -3.91 9.96 -2.48
N MET A 36 -4.07 9.97 -3.81
CA MET A 36 -4.96 10.91 -4.48
C MET A 36 -6.42 10.47 -4.47
N GLU A 37 -6.68 9.22 -4.11
CA GLU A 37 -8.03 8.64 -4.10
C GLU A 37 -8.61 8.65 -2.68
N TRP A 38 -7.91 8.08 -1.69
CA TRP A 38 -8.43 8.04 -0.31
C TRP A 38 -7.78 9.03 0.66
N GLY A 39 -6.73 9.73 0.25
CA GLY A 39 -6.13 10.83 0.98
C GLY A 39 -5.10 10.48 2.05
N GLY A 40 -4.95 9.22 2.41
CA GLY A 40 -3.99 8.78 3.43
C GLY A 40 -2.64 8.34 2.86
N VAL A 41 -1.83 7.66 3.66
CA VAL A 41 -0.52 7.14 3.25
C VAL A 41 -0.43 5.66 3.54
N TYR A 42 -0.14 4.86 2.50
CA TYR A 42 0.25 3.47 2.61
C TYR A 42 1.72 3.38 3.00
N TRP A 43 1.99 3.27 4.31
CA TRP A 43 3.35 3.30 4.84
C TRP A 43 4.23 2.12 4.40
N SER A 44 3.64 1.01 4.01
CA SER A 44 4.34 -0.13 3.43
C SER A 44 5.14 0.23 2.17
N ASN A 45 4.66 1.22 1.38
CA ASN A 45 5.33 1.71 0.19
C ASN A 45 6.60 2.54 0.50
N TRP A 46 6.81 2.90 1.75
CA TRP A 46 7.89 3.74 2.23
C TRP A 46 8.77 3.02 3.26
N ALA A 47 8.74 1.70 3.27
CA ALA A 47 9.65 0.89 4.10
C ALA A 47 11.10 1.30 3.80
N GLY A 48 11.96 1.35 4.80
CA GLY A 48 13.35 1.83 4.64
C GLY A 48 13.55 3.35 4.52
N LEU A 49 12.50 4.15 4.48
CA LEU A 49 12.61 5.61 4.50
C LEU A 49 13.37 6.11 5.74
N SER A 50 13.19 5.44 6.89
CA SER A 50 13.91 5.72 8.13
C SER A 50 15.43 5.61 8.00
N ASP A 51 15.94 4.75 7.10
CA ASP A 51 17.36 4.48 6.93
C ASP A 51 18.08 5.62 6.18
N VAL A 52 17.32 6.46 5.49
CA VAL A 52 17.81 7.60 4.70
C VAL A 52 17.28 8.96 5.17
N ALA A 53 16.32 8.98 6.08
CA ALA A 53 15.80 10.23 6.63
C ALA A 53 16.88 10.95 7.47
N THR A 54 17.01 12.25 7.24
CA THR A 54 17.89 13.14 8.05
C THR A 54 17.10 13.91 9.09
N SER A 55 15.84 14.23 8.79
CA SER A 55 14.92 14.84 9.74
C SER A 55 13.48 14.43 9.50
N ILE A 56 12.71 14.34 10.58
CA ILE A 56 11.27 14.18 10.58
C ILE A 56 10.70 15.28 11.44
N GLN A 57 9.98 16.21 10.82
CA GLN A 57 9.34 17.34 11.49
C GLN A 57 7.85 17.12 11.51
N THR A 58 7.23 17.25 12.68
CA THR A 58 5.78 17.10 12.83
C THR A 58 5.20 18.40 13.32
N GLN A 59 4.25 18.95 12.57
CA GLN A 59 3.46 20.11 12.96
C GLN A 59 2.02 19.69 13.23
N ARG A 60 1.50 20.03 14.39
CA ARG A 60 0.14 19.71 14.82
C ARG A 60 -0.82 20.86 14.45
N GLY A 61 -1.96 20.51 13.85
CA GLY A 61 -2.99 21.48 13.45
C GLY A 61 -2.67 22.21 12.15
N LEU A 62 -3.42 23.26 11.86
CA LEU A 62 -3.23 24.08 10.67
C LEU A 62 -1.85 24.76 10.73
N GLY A 63 -0.96 24.36 9.85
CA GLY A 63 0.37 24.91 9.71
C GLY A 63 0.44 25.97 8.64
N ALA A 64 1.03 27.12 8.94
CA ALA A 64 1.24 28.21 7.98
C ALA A 64 2.42 27.96 7.01
N GLY A 65 3.04 26.77 7.03
CA GLY A 65 4.37 26.62 6.46
C GLY A 65 4.52 25.84 5.16
N LEU A 66 3.52 25.08 4.72
CA LEU A 66 3.65 24.25 3.51
C LEU A 66 2.46 24.49 2.59
N LEU A 67 2.74 25.06 1.42
CA LEU A 67 1.74 25.39 0.40
C LEU A 67 1.14 24.16 -0.28
N SER A 68 1.80 23.00 -0.21
CA SER A 68 1.47 21.85 -1.05
C SER A 68 0.44 20.88 -0.48
N ALA A 69 0.13 20.94 0.82
CA ALA A 69 -0.83 20.01 1.42
C ALA A 69 -1.47 20.60 2.68
N PRO A 70 -2.53 21.40 2.55
CA PRO A 70 -3.28 21.88 3.70
C PRO A 70 -3.92 20.70 4.43
N SER A 71 -3.71 20.60 5.74
CA SER A 71 -4.28 19.52 6.55
C SER A 71 -4.68 20.05 7.93
N VAL A 72 -5.90 19.70 8.33
CA VAL A 72 -6.46 20.12 9.62
C VAL A 72 -5.87 19.34 10.80
N GLY A 73 -5.47 18.11 10.58
CA GLY A 73 -4.85 17.26 11.60
C GLY A 73 -3.42 17.68 11.92
N GLY A 74 -2.68 18.01 10.88
CA GLY A 74 -1.27 18.40 10.94
C GLY A 74 -0.46 17.92 9.76
N THR A 75 0.84 18.17 9.80
CA THR A 75 1.77 17.81 8.71
C THR A 75 2.97 17.07 9.25
N ILE A 76 3.40 16.04 8.54
CA ILE A 76 4.65 15.30 8.75
C ILE A 76 5.55 15.61 7.56
N ASN A 77 6.68 16.27 7.81
CA ASN A 77 7.67 16.59 6.78
C ASN A 77 8.92 15.74 7.00
N ILE A 78 9.31 14.99 6.01
CA ILE A 78 10.46 14.08 6.02
C ILE A 78 11.49 14.57 5.01
N THR A 79 12.71 14.80 5.48
CA THR A 79 13.84 15.15 4.62
C THR A 79 14.80 13.97 4.56
N THR A 80 15.23 13.60 3.37
CA THR A 80 16.21 12.52 3.17
C THR A 80 17.60 13.09 2.92
N GLN A 81 18.61 12.22 2.95
CA GLN A 81 20.00 12.56 2.70
C GLN A 81 20.21 13.18 1.32
N SER A 82 20.98 14.26 1.25
CA SER A 82 21.33 15.01 0.05
C SER A 82 22.79 15.49 0.15
N LEU A 83 23.07 16.77 -0.13
CA LEU A 83 24.41 17.39 -0.03
C LEU A 83 25.01 17.35 1.39
N ASP A 84 24.17 17.26 2.42
CA ASP A 84 24.53 17.19 3.83
C ASP A 84 24.99 15.80 4.29
N ALA A 85 24.88 14.78 3.43
CA ALA A 85 25.30 13.43 3.77
C ALA A 85 26.80 13.37 4.07
N LYS A 86 27.16 12.79 5.23
CA LYS A 86 28.57 12.58 5.58
C LYS A 86 29.16 11.45 4.75
N LYS A 87 30.46 11.63 4.36
CA LYS A 87 31.21 10.55 3.69
C LYS A 87 31.32 9.34 4.61
N GLY A 88 30.98 8.17 4.07
CA GLY A 88 31.09 6.92 4.81
C GLY A 88 30.18 5.83 4.26
N GLY A 89 30.19 4.70 4.93
CA GLY A 89 29.34 3.58 4.63
C GLY A 89 28.96 2.81 5.88
N SER A 90 27.85 2.10 5.80
CA SER A 90 27.40 1.18 6.85
C SER A 90 26.80 -0.07 6.23
N VAL A 91 27.10 -1.20 6.86
CA VAL A 91 26.44 -2.48 6.61
C VAL A 91 25.80 -2.89 7.94
N TRP A 92 24.59 -3.36 7.92
CA TRP A 92 23.91 -3.84 9.11
C TRP A 92 23.15 -5.13 8.85
N TYR A 93 23.05 -5.93 9.88
CA TYR A 93 22.14 -7.05 9.97
C TYR A 93 21.38 -6.93 11.28
N GLY A 94 20.09 -7.17 11.25
CA GLY A 94 19.21 -7.10 12.41
C GLY A 94 18.27 -8.28 12.47
N MET A 95 17.96 -8.70 13.68
CA MET A 95 16.96 -9.72 13.99
C MET A 95 15.97 -9.13 14.99
N GLY A 96 14.75 -9.63 14.97
CA GLY A 96 13.70 -9.19 15.88
C GLY A 96 12.70 -10.30 16.19
N ASN A 97 11.67 -9.93 16.94
CA ASN A 97 10.58 -10.85 17.27
C ASN A 97 9.89 -11.36 16.01
N ASP A 98 9.22 -12.52 16.15
CA ASP A 98 8.39 -13.12 15.10
C ASP A 98 9.16 -13.36 13.80
N GLY A 99 10.40 -13.87 13.91
CA GLY A 99 11.23 -14.22 12.76
C GLY A 99 11.70 -13.05 11.90
N MET A 100 11.60 -11.80 12.39
CA MET A 100 12.05 -10.62 11.64
C MET A 100 13.56 -10.66 11.41
N ASN A 101 13.95 -10.48 10.18
CA ASN A 101 15.32 -10.29 9.74
C ASN A 101 15.43 -9.06 8.87
N GLN A 102 16.57 -8.39 8.92
CA GLN A 102 16.90 -7.31 7.98
C GLN A 102 18.39 -7.26 7.69
N ILE A 103 18.73 -6.88 6.47
CA ILE A 103 20.10 -6.59 6.05
C ILE A 103 20.10 -5.33 5.18
N GLY A 104 21.14 -4.53 5.31
CA GLY A 104 21.25 -3.34 4.47
C GLY A 104 22.69 -2.86 4.31
N LEU A 105 22.87 -2.09 3.25
CA LEU A 105 24.10 -1.40 2.89
C LEU A 105 23.76 0.05 2.52
N LYS A 106 24.48 1.01 3.12
CA LYS A 106 24.43 2.41 2.74
C LYS A 106 25.85 2.93 2.50
N LEU A 107 26.02 3.65 1.39
CA LEU A 107 27.28 4.30 1.03
C LEU A 107 27.02 5.76 0.66
N SER A 108 27.90 6.66 1.09
CA SER A 108 27.87 8.07 0.73
C SER A 108 29.26 8.61 0.47
N THR A 109 29.41 9.38 -0.61
CA THR A 109 30.66 10.10 -0.89
C THR A 109 30.88 11.31 0.00
N GLY A 110 29.79 11.81 0.64
CA GLY A 110 29.75 13.17 1.17
C GLY A 110 29.88 14.21 0.06
N LEU A 111 29.92 15.48 0.42
CA LEU A 111 30.16 16.57 -0.52
C LEU A 111 31.63 16.57 -0.96
N MET A 112 31.86 16.24 -2.23
CA MET A 112 33.19 16.21 -2.83
C MET A 112 33.65 17.62 -3.23
N LYS A 113 34.95 17.82 -3.39
CA LYS A 113 35.57 19.13 -3.78
C LYS A 113 35.00 19.71 -5.08
N ASN A 114 34.57 18.84 -5.99
CA ASN A 114 33.94 19.24 -7.26
C ASN A 114 32.44 19.53 -7.14
N GLY A 115 31.90 19.60 -5.92
CA GLY A 115 30.52 19.94 -5.62
C GLY A 115 29.50 18.81 -5.79
N TRP A 116 29.92 17.60 -6.10
CA TRP A 116 29.01 16.44 -6.15
C TRP A 116 28.91 15.73 -4.81
N ALA A 117 27.72 15.16 -4.55
CA ALA A 117 27.49 14.20 -3.49
C ALA A 117 26.61 13.06 -4.01
N VAL A 118 26.94 11.83 -3.65
CA VAL A 118 26.18 10.64 -4.04
C VAL A 118 25.93 9.79 -2.80
N THR A 119 24.68 9.39 -2.61
CA THR A 119 24.30 8.44 -1.56
C THR A 119 23.47 7.32 -2.18
N ILE A 120 23.84 6.07 -1.88
CA ILE A 120 23.10 4.88 -2.27
C ILE A 120 22.74 4.05 -1.04
N LEU A 121 21.57 3.42 -1.08
CA LEU A 121 21.16 2.43 -0.07
C LEU A 121 20.44 1.28 -0.78
N GLY A 122 20.71 0.07 -0.32
CA GLY A 122 19.95 -1.13 -0.61
C GLY A 122 19.71 -1.91 0.67
N SER A 123 18.48 -2.33 0.92
CA SER A 123 18.16 -3.16 2.10
C SER A 123 17.05 -4.15 1.81
N ARG A 124 17.00 -5.21 2.63
CA ARG A 124 15.91 -6.19 2.64
C ARG A 124 15.46 -6.40 4.07
N ARG A 125 14.15 -6.53 4.26
CA ARG A 125 13.51 -6.91 5.52
C ARG A 125 12.50 -8.01 5.26
N TRP A 126 12.55 -9.12 6.03
CA TRP A 126 11.67 -10.26 5.82
C TRP A 126 11.36 -10.99 7.10
N SER A 127 10.27 -11.74 7.07
CA SER A 127 9.89 -12.75 8.05
C SER A 127 9.04 -13.80 7.34
N ASP A 128 9.35 -15.08 7.54
CA ASP A 128 8.62 -16.18 6.91
C ASP A 128 7.45 -16.69 7.79
N ASP A 129 7.46 -16.37 9.08
CA ASP A 129 6.41 -16.70 10.05
C ASP A 129 6.29 -15.58 11.08
N ASN A 130 5.23 -14.80 10.97
CA ASN A 130 5.03 -13.62 11.79
C ASN A 130 4.12 -13.90 13.00
N TYR A 131 3.89 -12.91 13.87
CA TYR A 131 3.07 -13.06 15.08
C TYR A 131 1.67 -13.58 14.79
N VAL A 132 1.01 -13.07 13.75
CA VAL A 132 -0.32 -13.51 13.33
C VAL A 132 -0.22 -14.72 12.40
N GLN A 133 -1.03 -15.75 12.63
CA GLN A 133 -1.02 -17.01 11.86
C GLN A 133 -1.02 -16.77 10.34
N GLY A 134 -0.09 -17.44 9.64
CA GLY A 134 0.01 -17.42 8.19
C GLY A 134 0.48 -16.10 7.59
N THR A 135 0.83 -15.11 8.41
CA THR A 135 1.38 -13.85 7.91
C THR A 135 2.89 -13.94 7.74
N TRP A 136 3.39 -13.29 6.71
CA TRP A 136 4.79 -13.21 6.33
C TRP A 136 5.03 -11.94 5.52
N TYR A 137 6.28 -11.54 5.34
CA TYR A 137 6.61 -10.40 4.49
C TYR A 137 8.01 -10.50 3.90
N ASN A 138 8.19 -9.89 2.74
CA ASN A 138 9.45 -9.71 2.07
C ASN A 138 9.46 -8.32 1.42
N SER A 139 10.27 -7.42 1.94
CA SER A 139 10.38 -6.05 1.47
C SER A 139 11.82 -5.73 1.12
N TYR A 140 12.02 -5.14 -0.06
CA TYR A 140 13.28 -4.58 -0.50
C TYR A 140 13.16 -3.07 -0.51
N ASN A 141 14.27 -2.37 -0.27
CA ASN A 141 14.31 -0.93 -0.35
C ASN A 141 15.54 -0.50 -1.14
N TYR A 142 15.37 0.51 -1.96
CA TYR A 142 16.48 1.16 -2.62
C TYR A 142 16.34 2.68 -2.54
N PHE A 143 17.47 3.33 -2.43
CA PHE A 143 17.58 4.79 -2.45
C PHE A 143 18.82 5.20 -3.22
N LEU A 144 18.66 6.17 -4.09
CA LEU A 144 19.74 6.86 -4.78
C LEU A 144 19.50 8.36 -4.65
N ASN A 145 20.51 9.08 -4.18
CA ASN A 145 20.56 10.52 -4.29
C ASN A 145 21.85 10.93 -4.99
N VAL A 146 21.72 11.77 -6.00
CA VAL A 146 22.84 12.41 -6.71
C VAL A 146 22.60 13.91 -6.65
N SER A 147 23.45 14.60 -5.93
CA SER A 147 23.34 16.05 -5.71
C SER A 147 24.54 16.79 -6.23
N LYS A 148 24.32 18.01 -6.68
CA LYS A 148 25.34 18.92 -7.18
C LYS A 148 25.14 20.31 -6.60
N ARG A 149 26.15 20.83 -5.90
CA ARG A 149 26.29 22.25 -5.66
C ARG A 149 26.96 22.84 -6.90
N ILE A 150 26.18 23.56 -7.71
CA ILE A 150 26.67 24.17 -8.97
C ILE A 150 27.51 25.38 -8.61
N ASN A 151 27.02 26.21 -7.71
CA ASN A 151 27.69 27.35 -7.09
C ASN A 151 26.97 27.65 -5.74
N ASP A 152 27.27 28.78 -5.12
CA ASP A 152 26.67 29.15 -3.83
C ASP A 152 25.16 29.49 -3.94
N ALA A 153 24.71 29.88 -5.13
CA ALA A 153 23.31 30.23 -5.38
C ALA A 153 22.48 29.03 -5.89
N HIS A 154 23.08 28.01 -6.47
CA HIS A 154 22.33 26.94 -7.14
C HIS A 154 22.73 25.54 -6.66
N GLN A 155 21.74 24.79 -6.22
CA GLN A 155 21.86 23.40 -5.84
C GLN A 155 20.84 22.56 -6.61
N LEU A 156 21.27 21.40 -7.12
CA LEU A 156 20.43 20.44 -7.82
C LEU A 156 20.56 19.06 -7.17
N SER A 157 19.45 18.36 -6.98
CA SER A 157 19.41 17.04 -6.35
C SER A 157 18.42 16.13 -7.06
N PHE A 158 18.91 15.03 -7.60
CA PHE A 158 18.08 13.94 -8.11
C PHE A 158 17.95 12.87 -7.03
N THR A 159 16.73 12.43 -6.77
CA THR A 159 16.44 11.35 -5.82
C THR A 159 15.57 10.29 -6.47
N ALA A 160 15.94 9.02 -6.32
CA ALA A 160 15.11 7.87 -6.64
C ALA A 160 14.94 7.02 -5.38
N PHE A 161 13.71 6.67 -5.04
CA PHE A 161 13.35 5.85 -3.89
C PHE A 161 12.27 4.85 -4.27
N GLY A 162 12.33 3.63 -3.72
CA GLY A 162 11.27 2.64 -3.85
C GLY A 162 11.43 1.51 -2.84
N ALA A 163 10.29 0.89 -2.53
CA ALA A 163 10.18 -0.20 -1.58
C ALA A 163 9.29 -1.33 -2.15
N PRO A 164 9.77 -2.08 -3.17
CA PRO A 164 9.02 -3.24 -3.65
C PRO A 164 8.82 -4.25 -2.51
N GLN A 165 7.58 -4.68 -2.32
CA GLN A 165 7.25 -5.56 -1.22
C GLN A 165 6.13 -6.54 -1.57
N THR A 166 6.15 -7.68 -0.89
CA THR A 166 5.08 -8.67 -0.86
C THR A 166 4.85 -9.08 0.59
N HIS A 167 3.62 -9.27 0.98
CA HIS A 167 3.29 -9.75 2.31
C HIS A 167 1.91 -10.41 2.36
N ALA A 168 1.72 -11.27 3.33
CA ALA A 168 0.41 -11.71 3.77
C ALA A 168 0.11 -11.05 5.13
N GLN A 169 -1.11 -10.57 5.27
CA GLN A 169 -1.55 -9.85 6.47
C GLN A 169 -2.89 -10.36 6.95
N ARG A 170 -3.26 -10.04 8.19
CA ARG A 170 -4.63 -10.11 8.63
C ARG A 170 -5.32 -8.82 8.20
N SER A 171 -6.40 -8.92 7.44
CA SER A 171 -7.15 -7.75 6.99
C SER A 171 -7.76 -7.00 8.18
N SER A 172 -7.86 -5.68 8.08
CA SER A 172 -8.61 -4.88 9.05
C SER A 172 -10.12 -5.19 9.04
N TYR A 173 -10.62 -5.75 7.94
CA TYR A 173 -11.99 -6.25 7.83
C TYR A 173 -12.23 -7.55 8.59
N ASP A 174 -11.15 -8.29 8.94
CA ASP A 174 -11.20 -9.49 9.77
C ASP A 174 -11.18 -9.15 11.28
N GLY A 175 -11.48 -7.91 11.65
CA GLY A 175 -11.60 -7.47 13.03
C GLY A 175 -12.78 -8.13 13.72
N LEU A 176 -12.52 -8.80 14.87
CA LEU A 176 -13.54 -9.38 15.72
C LEU A 176 -14.05 -8.38 16.75
N THR A 177 -15.28 -8.60 17.24
CA THR A 177 -15.76 -7.96 18.46
C THR A 177 -14.88 -8.32 19.65
N ILE A 178 -14.96 -7.56 20.73
CA ILE A 178 -14.24 -7.87 21.99
C ILE A 178 -14.61 -9.27 22.49
N GLU A 179 -15.88 -9.63 22.40
CA GLU A 179 -16.37 -10.96 22.75
C GLU A 179 -15.83 -12.04 21.83
N GLY A 180 -15.79 -11.80 20.51
CA GLY A 180 -15.22 -12.72 19.52
C GLY A 180 -13.75 -13.02 19.79
N TRP A 181 -12.94 -12.02 20.17
CA TRP A 181 -11.56 -12.21 20.61
C TRP A 181 -11.46 -13.00 21.92
N ALA A 182 -12.32 -12.71 22.91
CA ALA A 182 -12.27 -13.33 24.22
C ALA A 182 -12.77 -14.79 24.25
N THR A 183 -13.62 -15.17 23.32
CA THR A 183 -14.27 -16.49 23.25
C THR A 183 -13.75 -17.30 22.06
N THR A 184 -14.26 -17.04 20.87
CA THR A 184 -14.03 -17.88 19.67
C THR A 184 -12.55 -17.91 19.26
N ALA A 185 -11.91 -16.76 19.14
CA ALA A 185 -10.47 -16.70 18.78
C ALA A 185 -9.61 -17.37 19.86
N LYS A 186 -9.93 -17.20 21.12
CA LYS A 186 -9.24 -17.86 22.24
C LYS A 186 -9.39 -19.38 22.19
N GLN A 187 -10.59 -19.87 21.84
CA GLN A 187 -10.85 -21.30 21.70
C GLN A 187 -10.00 -21.92 20.59
N TYR A 188 -9.89 -21.25 19.43
CA TYR A 188 -9.11 -21.74 18.30
C TYR A 188 -7.59 -21.63 18.51
N MET A 189 -7.15 -20.82 19.46
CA MET A 189 -5.74 -20.60 19.75
C MET A 189 -5.23 -21.34 20.98
N ASP A 190 -5.85 -22.44 21.34
CA ASP A 190 -5.63 -23.25 22.53
C ASP A 190 -4.18 -23.14 23.12
N GLY A 191 -4.07 -22.49 24.28
CA GLY A 191 -2.80 -22.24 24.94
C GLY A 191 -1.94 -21.07 24.40
N GLU A 192 -2.29 -20.49 23.26
CA GLU A 192 -1.62 -19.32 22.69
C GLU A 192 -2.45 -18.04 22.83
N SER A 193 -1.85 -16.90 22.50
CA SER A 193 -2.57 -15.62 22.49
C SER A 193 -3.65 -15.62 21.41
N GLN A 194 -4.90 -15.33 21.79
CA GLN A 194 -6.01 -15.18 20.84
C GLN A 194 -5.73 -14.14 19.73
N TYR A 195 -4.86 -13.17 19.98
CA TYR A 195 -4.51 -12.14 19.00
C TYR A 195 -3.62 -12.64 17.85
N ARG A 196 -3.12 -13.88 17.94
CA ARG A 196 -2.44 -14.55 16.83
C ARG A 196 -3.41 -15.10 15.79
N TYR A 197 -4.67 -15.30 16.14
CA TYR A 197 -5.67 -15.87 15.26
C TYR A 197 -5.87 -15.04 13.98
N ASN A 198 -5.96 -15.73 12.86
CA ASN A 198 -6.26 -15.15 11.55
C ASN A 198 -7.39 -15.95 10.88
N ALA A 199 -8.56 -15.35 10.76
CA ALA A 199 -9.75 -16.00 10.22
C ALA A 199 -9.61 -16.42 8.74
N SER A 200 -8.66 -15.85 8.01
CA SER A 200 -8.39 -16.18 6.60
C SER A 200 -7.26 -17.20 6.42
N PHE A 201 -6.61 -17.65 7.52
CA PHE A 201 -5.56 -18.64 7.46
C PHE A 201 -6.13 -20.05 7.38
N GLY A 202 -5.59 -20.88 6.48
CA GLY A 202 -5.96 -22.29 6.33
C GLY A 202 -5.02 -23.06 5.42
N TYR A 203 -5.48 -24.19 4.92
CA TYR A 203 -4.69 -25.12 4.11
C TYR A 203 -5.42 -25.49 2.83
N LEU A 204 -4.66 -25.63 1.74
CA LEU A 204 -5.11 -26.22 0.49
C LEU A 204 -5.13 -27.76 0.61
N LEU A 205 -5.78 -28.46 -0.33
CA LEU A 205 -5.81 -29.93 -0.40
C LEU A 205 -4.43 -30.58 -0.40
N ASN A 206 -3.43 -29.91 -0.93
CA ASN A 206 -2.04 -30.39 -0.94
C ASN A 206 -1.27 -30.11 0.36
N GLY A 207 -1.94 -29.57 1.38
CA GLY A 207 -1.36 -29.21 2.68
C GLY A 207 -0.57 -27.88 2.71
N GLN A 208 -0.52 -27.15 1.60
CA GLN A 208 0.13 -25.83 1.59
C GLN A 208 -0.68 -24.82 2.38
N LYS A 209 0.03 -23.98 3.16
CA LYS A 209 -0.57 -22.86 3.88
C LYS A 209 -1.11 -21.81 2.89
N SER A 210 -2.27 -21.26 3.20
CA SER A 210 -2.89 -20.18 2.44
C SER A 210 -3.45 -19.14 3.39
N THR A 211 -3.31 -17.88 3.02
CA THR A 211 -4.02 -16.74 3.63
C THR A 211 -5.05 -16.16 2.64
N GLY A 212 -5.16 -16.78 1.46
CA GLY A 212 -6.14 -16.43 0.44
C GLY A 212 -6.14 -14.95 0.10
N ALA A 213 -7.22 -14.27 0.44
CA ALA A 213 -7.48 -12.87 0.10
C ALA A 213 -6.59 -11.84 0.84
N ASN A 214 -5.62 -12.25 1.64
CA ASN A 214 -4.80 -11.33 2.42
C ASN A 214 -3.35 -11.19 1.91
N TYR A 215 -3.05 -11.72 0.73
CA TYR A 215 -1.80 -11.46 0.04
C TYR A 215 -1.82 -10.05 -0.57
N ASN A 216 -0.72 -9.34 -0.40
CA ASN A 216 -0.53 -8.01 -0.94
C ASN A 216 0.84 -7.89 -1.60
N HIS A 217 0.92 -7.19 -2.72
CA HIS A 217 2.16 -6.88 -3.41
C HIS A 217 2.10 -5.45 -3.96
N TYR A 218 3.17 -4.69 -3.77
CA TYR A 218 3.18 -3.31 -4.24
C TYR A 218 4.58 -2.79 -4.49
N HIS A 219 4.72 -1.96 -5.51
CA HIS A 219 5.91 -1.19 -5.78
C HIS A 219 5.52 0.21 -6.27
N LYS A 220 5.91 1.24 -5.51
CA LYS A 220 5.65 2.66 -5.79
C LYS A 220 6.97 3.44 -5.87
N PRO A 221 7.74 3.31 -6.97
CA PRO A 221 8.93 4.12 -7.15
C PRO A 221 8.57 5.60 -7.25
N GLN A 222 9.40 6.43 -6.61
CA GLN A 222 9.32 7.88 -6.70
C GLN A 222 10.66 8.43 -7.17
N LEU A 223 10.59 9.26 -8.21
CA LEU A 223 11.72 10.00 -8.76
C LEU A 223 11.48 11.49 -8.53
N SER A 224 12.51 12.22 -8.17
CA SER A 224 12.42 13.67 -8.04
C SER A 224 13.68 14.39 -8.46
N LEU A 225 13.51 15.59 -8.99
CA LEU A 225 14.57 16.54 -9.29
C LEU A 225 14.27 17.83 -8.54
N ASN A 226 15.07 18.11 -7.54
CA ASN A 226 14.93 19.28 -6.68
C ASN A 226 15.97 20.31 -7.08
N HIS A 227 15.55 21.56 -7.31
CA HIS A 227 16.41 22.71 -7.55
C HIS A 227 16.15 23.75 -6.45
N ILE A 228 17.22 24.20 -5.81
CA ILE A 228 17.20 25.32 -4.86
C ILE A 228 18.00 26.46 -5.49
N TRP A 229 17.39 27.62 -5.57
CA TRP A 229 18.01 28.86 -6.02
C TRP A 229 17.93 29.92 -4.93
N GLU A 230 19.08 30.24 -4.34
CA GLU A 230 19.26 31.39 -3.46
C GLU A 230 19.49 32.61 -4.34
N ILE A 231 18.43 33.37 -4.63
CA ILE A 231 18.45 34.52 -5.56
C ILE A 231 19.30 35.66 -4.96
N ASN A 232 19.12 35.88 -3.68
CA ASN A 232 19.88 36.80 -2.85
C ASN A 232 19.65 36.50 -1.37
N ASP A 233 20.25 37.27 -0.46
CA ASP A 233 20.15 37.07 1.01
C ASP A 233 18.72 37.11 1.56
N HIS A 234 17.77 37.64 0.80
CA HIS A 234 16.37 37.80 1.20
C HIS A 234 15.40 36.92 0.39
N SER A 235 15.84 36.31 -0.68
CA SER A 235 14.94 35.64 -1.62
C SER A 235 15.47 34.27 -2.04
N SER A 236 14.60 33.25 -1.98
CA SER A 236 14.91 31.91 -2.49
C SER A 236 13.74 31.31 -3.26
N LEU A 237 14.06 30.43 -4.19
CA LEU A 237 13.12 29.64 -4.98
C LEU A 237 13.50 28.15 -4.90
N ALA A 238 12.59 27.35 -4.36
CA ALA A 238 12.73 25.89 -4.34
C ALA A 238 11.73 25.27 -5.32
N THR A 239 12.21 24.49 -6.27
CA THR A 239 11.39 23.82 -7.28
C THR A 239 11.65 22.33 -7.27
N VAL A 240 10.58 21.54 -7.25
CA VAL A 240 10.64 20.08 -7.32
C VAL A 240 9.80 19.59 -8.49
N LEU A 241 10.43 18.87 -9.40
CA LEU A 241 9.76 18.03 -10.38
C LEU A 241 9.75 16.59 -9.86
N TYR A 242 8.63 15.88 -9.97
CA TYR A 242 8.56 14.51 -9.52
C TYR A 242 7.68 13.62 -10.40
N ALA A 243 7.98 12.32 -10.37
CA ALA A 243 7.18 11.28 -11.00
C ALA A 243 7.11 10.06 -10.07
N SER A 244 5.95 9.40 -10.06
CA SER A 244 5.74 8.13 -9.37
C SER A 244 4.96 7.18 -10.28
N PHE A 245 5.41 5.93 -10.36
CA PHE A 245 4.81 4.87 -11.17
C PHE A 245 4.49 3.71 -10.23
N ALA A 246 3.24 3.59 -9.83
CA ALA A 246 2.87 2.53 -8.91
C ALA A 246 2.20 1.37 -9.62
N ASN A 247 2.56 0.18 -9.20
CA ASN A 247 1.91 -1.06 -9.62
C ASN A 247 1.90 -2.05 -8.47
N GLY A 248 0.74 -2.63 -8.23
CA GLY A 248 0.54 -3.62 -7.21
C GLY A 248 -0.92 -3.92 -6.98
N GLY A 249 -1.20 -4.75 -6.02
CA GLY A 249 -2.55 -5.17 -5.71
C GLY A 249 -2.62 -5.97 -4.43
N GLY A 250 -3.84 -6.37 -4.13
CA GLY A 250 -4.15 -7.28 -3.04
C GLY A 250 -5.10 -8.36 -3.51
N TYR A 251 -4.85 -9.60 -3.08
CA TYR A 251 -5.75 -10.69 -3.40
C TYR A 251 -7.06 -10.53 -2.63
N LYS A 252 -8.15 -10.80 -3.32
CA LYS A 252 -9.48 -10.88 -2.71
C LYS A 252 -10.23 -12.10 -3.21
N GLY A 253 -11.09 -12.64 -2.34
CA GLY A 253 -12.04 -13.66 -2.75
C GLY A 253 -13.12 -13.07 -3.62
N MET A 254 -13.47 -13.77 -4.68
CA MET A 254 -14.64 -13.47 -5.51
C MET A 254 -15.48 -14.73 -5.58
N GLY A 255 -16.80 -14.57 -5.66
CA GLY A 255 -17.70 -15.72 -5.68
C GLY A 255 -19.01 -15.41 -6.39
N ARG A 256 -19.60 -16.48 -6.94
CA ARG A 256 -20.97 -16.46 -7.47
C ARG A 256 -21.96 -16.57 -6.30
N SER A 257 -23.17 -16.06 -6.51
CA SER A 257 -24.26 -16.25 -5.56
C SER A 257 -24.74 -17.69 -5.59
N VAL A 258 -24.22 -18.50 -4.67
CA VAL A 258 -24.52 -19.93 -4.56
C VAL A 258 -25.00 -20.29 -3.16
N THR A 259 -25.85 -21.31 -3.05
CA THR A 259 -26.23 -21.87 -1.74
C THR A 259 -25.30 -23.05 -1.42
N TYR A 260 -24.63 -22.97 -0.28
CA TYR A 260 -23.77 -24.02 0.23
C TYR A 260 -24.15 -24.35 1.68
N ASN A 261 -24.41 -25.61 1.98
CA ASN A 261 -24.87 -26.07 3.29
C ASN A 261 -26.02 -25.23 3.88
N GLY A 262 -26.98 -24.81 3.03
CA GLY A 262 -28.13 -24.01 3.44
C GLY A 262 -27.88 -22.51 3.61
N SER A 263 -26.64 -22.04 3.44
CA SER A 263 -26.28 -20.62 3.49
C SER A 263 -26.05 -20.07 2.09
N LEU A 264 -26.63 -18.89 1.79
CA LEU A 264 -26.35 -18.17 0.56
C LEU A 264 -24.98 -17.50 0.70
N LEU A 265 -24.06 -17.87 -0.21
CA LEU A 265 -22.79 -17.20 -0.38
C LEU A 265 -22.95 -16.17 -1.49
N SER A 266 -22.59 -14.93 -1.27
CA SER A 266 -22.74 -13.87 -2.26
C SER A 266 -21.50 -12.99 -2.32
N GLY A 267 -21.08 -12.67 -3.54
CA GLY A 267 -19.99 -11.73 -3.77
C GLY A 267 -18.66 -12.17 -3.18
N ASP A 268 -17.97 -11.24 -2.57
CA ASP A 268 -16.62 -11.37 -2.01
C ASP A 268 -16.60 -11.47 -0.46
N SER A 269 -17.76 -11.63 0.18
CA SER A 269 -17.93 -11.59 1.64
C SER A 269 -17.72 -12.93 2.37
N TRP A 270 -17.26 -13.96 1.70
CA TRP A 270 -17.15 -15.31 2.28
C TRP A 270 -15.83 -15.59 3.01
N PHE A 271 -14.83 -14.70 2.88
CA PHE A 271 -13.56 -14.81 3.59
C PHE A 271 -13.62 -14.26 5.01
N GLY A 272 -12.96 -14.95 5.93
CA GLY A 272 -12.58 -14.45 7.24
C GLY A 272 -13.76 -14.13 8.16
N CYS A 273 -14.06 -12.88 8.33
CA CYS A 273 -15.06 -12.36 9.26
C CYS A 273 -16.12 -11.53 8.56
N SER A 274 -17.32 -11.51 9.13
CA SER A 274 -18.40 -10.61 8.75
C SER A 274 -18.98 -9.95 10.00
N ASP A 275 -19.10 -8.62 9.97
CA ASP A 275 -19.67 -7.82 11.06
C ASP A 275 -19.09 -8.14 12.46
N GLY A 276 -17.77 -8.36 12.51
CA GLY A 276 -17.05 -8.67 13.73
C GLY A 276 -17.21 -10.11 14.23
N ASN A 277 -17.79 -10.99 13.42
CA ASN A 277 -17.96 -12.41 13.72
C ASN A 277 -17.21 -13.27 12.69
N ILE A 278 -16.69 -14.41 13.16
CA ILE A 278 -16.02 -15.37 12.27
C ILE A 278 -17.07 -16.03 11.38
N ASN A 279 -16.81 -16.03 10.07
CA ASN A 279 -17.61 -16.79 9.12
C ASN A 279 -17.37 -18.30 9.34
N THR A 280 -18.44 -19.06 9.59
CA THR A 280 -18.39 -20.48 9.93
C THR A 280 -18.62 -21.40 8.73
N THR A 281 -19.03 -20.88 7.57
CA THR A 281 -19.43 -21.68 6.42
C THR A 281 -18.28 -22.53 5.85
N PHE A 282 -17.06 -21.96 5.77
CA PHE A 282 -15.85 -22.67 5.39
C PHE A 282 -14.84 -22.64 6.53
N ARG A 283 -15.22 -23.21 7.68
CA ARG A 283 -14.40 -23.22 8.88
C ARG A 283 -14.20 -24.63 9.39
N ASN A 284 -12.93 -25.04 9.52
CA ASN A 284 -12.56 -26.30 10.14
C ASN A 284 -12.76 -26.25 11.67
N PRO A 285 -12.89 -27.40 12.35
CA PRO A 285 -13.03 -27.45 13.81
C PRO A 285 -11.87 -26.83 14.58
N ASP A 286 -10.67 -26.79 14.00
CA ASP A 286 -9.47 -26.13 14.55
C ASP A 286 -9.43 -24.61 14.32
N GLY A 287 -10.47 -24.05 13.68
CA GLY A 287 -10.58 -22.63 13.40
C GLY A 287 -9.89 -22.18 12.12
N THR A 288 -9.23 -23.06 11.38
CA THR A 288 -8.64 -22.71 10.08
C THR A 288 -9.70 -22.56 9.00
N PHE A 289 -9.40 -21.72 8.00
CA PHE A 289 -10.29 -21.54 6.86
C PHE A 289 -10.17 -22.73 5.89
N ALA A 290 -11.29 -23.32 5.47
CA ALA A 290 -11.34 -24.56 4.74
C ALA A 290 -11.20 -24.37 3.22
N TYR A 291 -10.02 -23.96 2.75
CA TYR A 291 -9.71 -23.85 1.31
C TYR A 291 -9.85 -25.18 0.57
N ASP A 292 -9.54 -26.30 1.22
CA ASP A 292 -9.71 -27.65 0.71
C ASP A 292 -11.17 -27.96 0.36
N GLN A 293 -12.12 -27.51 1.16
CA GLN A 293 -13.56 -27.68 0.86
C GLN A 293 -13.98 -26.83 -0.35
N ILE A 294 -13.42 -25.63 -0.51
CA ILE A 294 -13.66 -24.79 -1.69
C ILE A 294 -13.13 -25.49 -2.95
N GLN A 295 -11.91 -26.06 -2.90
CA GLN A 295 -11.34 -26.82 -4.01
C GLN A 295 -12.21 -28.00 -4.38
N LEU A 296 -12.71 -28.78 -3.41
CA LEU A 296 -13.62 -29.89 -3.66
C LEU A 296 -14.97 -29.43 -4.25
N MET A 297 -15.52 -28.33 -3.74
CA MET A 297 -16.75 -27.75 -4.27
C MET A 297 -16.59 -27.33 -5.74
N ASN A 298 -15.48 -26.67 -6.07
CA ASN A 298 -15.22 -26.21 -7.44
C ASN A 298 -14.95 -27.38 -8.40
N ARG A 299 -14.17 -28.40 -7.99
CA ARG A 299 -13.94 -29.63 -8.78
C ARG A 299 -15.22 -30.34 -9.18
N ASN A 300 -16.22 -30.33 -8.29
CA ASN A 300 -17.50 -31.01 -8.48
C ASN A 300 -18.56 -30.12 -9.16
N SER A 301 -18.22 -28.90 -9.52
CA SER A 301 -19.15 -27.94 -10.11
C SER A 301 -19.21 -28.09 -11.64
N GLU A 302 -20.38 -28.42 -12.18
CA GLU A 302 -20.62 -28.48 -13.62
C GLU A 302 -20.66 -27.08 -14.29
N THR A 303 -20.80 -26.02 -13.50
CA THR A 303 -20.96 -24.64 -13.99
C THR A 303 -19.73 -23.76 -13.79
N GLY A 304 -18.57 -24.37 -13.58
CA GLY A 304 -17.31 -23.70 -13.27
C GLY A 304 -17.14 -23.38 -11.78
N SER A 305 -16.07 -22.67 -11.44
CA SER A 305 -15.73 -22.31 -10.07
C SER A 305 -16.81 -21.44 -9.45
N ASN A 306 -17.23 -21.76 -8.23
CA ASN A 306 -18.15 -20.96 -7.44
C ASN A 306 -17.41 -19.86 -6.67
N MET A 307 -16.17 -20.14 -6.25
CA MET A 307 -15.30 -19.23 -5.54
C MET A 307 -13.92 -19.25 -6.17
N VAL A 308 -13.32 -18.08 -6.33
CA VAL A 308 -12.02 -17.86 -6.94
C VAL A 308 -11.25 -16.80 -6.17
N LEU A 309 -9.96 -16.74 -6.42
CA LEU A 309 -9.11 -15.68 -5.92
C LEU A 309 -8.74 -14.75 -7.08
N ALA A 310 -8.88 -13.47 -6.87
CA ALA A 310 -8.48 -12.46 -7.83
C ALA A 310 -7.50 -11.46 -7.22
N ASP A 311 -6.59 -10.96 -8.04
CA ASP A 311 -5.71 -9.84 -7.71
C ASP A 311 -6.42 -8.54 -8.06
N ASN A 312 -6.73 -7.74 -7.04
CA ASN A 312 -7.28 -6.41 -7.17
C ASN A 312 -6.14 -5.42 -7.39
N VAL A 313 -5.76 -5.26 -8.66
CA VAL A 313 -4.60 -4.46 -9.06
C VAL A 313 -4.95 -2.98 -9.05
N ASN A 314 -4.13 -2.21 -8.33
CA ASN A 314 -4.16 -0.76 -8.26
C ASN A 314 -2.83 -0.21 -8.78
N SER A 315 -2.86 0.50 -9.90
CA SER A 315 -1.68 1.11 -10.49
C SER A 315 -1.93 2.55 -10.86
N HIS A 316 -0.88 3.37 -10.86
CA HIS A 316 -1.02 4.76 -11.24
C HIS A 316 0.23 5.35 -11.87
N ASN A 317 0.02 6.40 -12.66
CA ASN A 317 1.03 7.33 -13.11
C ASN A 317 0.77 8.69 -12.48
N TRP A 318 1.74 9.23 -11.78
CA TRP A 318 1.66 10.49 -11.06
C TRP A 318 2.85 11.37 -11.41
N TYR A 319 2.61 12.58 -11.86
CA TYR A 319 3.60 13.60 -12.20
C TYR A 319 3.25 14.89 -11.49
N GLY A 320 4.24 15.63 -11.05
CA GLY A 320 3.98 16.92 -10.42
C GLY A 320 5.15 17.88 -10.44
N LEU A 321 4.80 19.13 -10.22
CA LEU A 321 5.68 20.27 -10.03
C LEU A 321 5.23 21.01 -8.77
N VAL A 322 6.15 21.18 -7.83
CA VAL A 322 5.97 22.08 -6.69
C VAL A 322 7.05 23.17 -6.77
N SER A 323 6.66 24.43 -6.75
CA SER A 323 7.61 25.54 -6.72
C SER A 323 7.20 26.52 -5.65
N THR A 324 8.14 26.85 -4.76
CA THR A 324 7.91 27.74 -3.60
C THR A 324 8.91 28.86 -3.61
N TYR A 325 8.44 30.09 -3.70
CA TYR A 325 9.21 31.33 -3.55
C TYR A 325 9.06 31.87 -2.13
N LYS A 326 10.19 32.23 -1.52
CA LYS A 326 10.24 32.88 -0.22
C LYS A 326 10.94 34.25 -0.36
N HIS A 327 10.41 35.25 0.32
CA HIS A 327 11.01 36.57 0.38
C HIS A 327 10.88 37.17 1.76
N SER A 328 12.01 37.63 2.31
CA SER A 328 12.08 38.29 3.61
C SER A 328 12.22 39.81 3.45
N LEU A 329 11.37 40.55 4.11
CA LEU A 329 11.33 42.01 4.11
C LEU A 329 11.56 42.55 5.54
N LEU A 330 11.87 43.84 5.62
CA LEU A 330 11.99 44.58 6.90
C LEU A 330 12.96 43.89 7.89
N ASP A 331 14.17 43.58 7.45
CA ASP A 331 15.19 42.90 8.25
C ASP A 331 14.65 41.60 8.85
N ASN A 332 14.00 40.75 8.01
CA ASN A 332 13.38 39.47 8.37
C ASN A 332 12.16 39.55 9.32
N LYS A 333 11.58 40.73 9.52
CA LYS A 333 10.36 40.89 10.33
C LYS A 333 9.09 40.47 9.58
N LEU A 334 9.12 40.49 8.24
CA LEU A 334 8.02 40.06 7.40
C LEU A 334 8.51 39.02 6.40
N ASN A 335 7.96 37.81 6.45
CA ASN A 335 8.29 36.75 5.53
C ASN A 335 7.08 36.45 4.63
N LEU A 336 7.28 36.61 3.33
CA LEU A 336 6.31 36.28 2.31
C LEU A 336 6.66 34.92 1.72
N THR A 337 5.67 34.03 1.58
CA THR A 337 5.83 32.74 0.92
C THR A 337 4.68 32.57 -0.08
N GLY A 338 5.01 32.21 -1.31
CA GLY A 338 4.06 31.94 -2.36
C GLY A 338 4.54 30.79 -3.23
N GLY A 339 3.64 30.09 -3.92
CA GLY A 339 4.07 28.97 -4.74
C GLY A 339 2.98 28.40 -5.64
N ILE A 340 3.38 27.38 -6.39
CA ILE A 340 2.55 26.63 -7.33
C ILE A 340 2.72 25.14 -7.01
N ASP A 341 1.60 24.42 -6.97
CA ASP A 341 1.55 22.95 -6.90
C ASP A 341 0.67 22.47 -8.05
N MET A 342 1.27 21.76 -8.99
CA MET A 342 0.60 21.19 -10.17
C MET A 342 0.79 19.69 -10.15
N ARG A 343 -0.31 18.94 -10.33
CA ARG A 343 -0.29 17.47 -10.32
C ARG A 343 -1.12 16.91 -11.47
N TYR A 344 -0.62 15.86 -12.06
CA TYR A 344 -1.35 15.00 -12.97
C TYR A 344 -1.33 13.58 -12.38
N TYR A 345 -2.50 13.01 -12.18
CA TYR A 345 -2.66 11.67 -11.65
C TYR A 345 -3.61 10.87 -12.54
N LYS A 346 -3.24 9.64 -12.84
CA LYS A 346 -4.10 8.70 -13.55
C LYS A 346 -3.96 7.32 -12.92
N ALA A 347 -5.05 6.86 -12.33
CA ALA A 347 -5.15 5.52 -11.76
C ALA A 347 -5.72 4.51 -12.75
N PHE A 348 -5.37 3.25 -12.53
CA PHE A 348 -5.88 2.11 -13.26
C PHE A 348 -6.18 0.99 -12.27
N HIS A 349 -7.41 0.54 -12.23
CA HIS A 349 -7.85 -0.54 -11.37
C HIS A 349 -8.40 -1.69 -12.22
N LYS A 350 -8.11 -2.91 -11.83
CA LYS A 350 -8.66 -4.12 -12.46
C LYS A 350 -8.64 -5.27 -11.47
N ALA A 351 -9.50 -6.26 -11.68
CA ALA A 351 -9.40 -7.54 -11.00
C ALA A 351 -9.01 -8.62 -12.02
N THR A 352 -8.01 -9.41 -11.69
CA THR A 352 -7.48 -10.49 -12.53
C THR A 352 -7.53 -11.81 -11.75
N ILE A 353 -8.06 -12.87 -12.35
CA ILE A 353 -8.12 -14.20 -11.71
C ILE A 353 -6.70 -14.71 -11.46
N VAL A 354 -6.41 -15.12 -10.22
CA VAL A 354 -5.11 -15.71 -9.84
C VAL A 354 -5.23 -17.17 -9.44
N ASP A 355 -6.38 -17.62 -8.95
CA ASP A 355 -6.62 -19.02 -8.58
C ASP A 355 -8.10 -19.36 -8.77
N LEU A 356 -8.36 -20.44 -9.46
CA LEU A 356 -9.70 -21.01 -9.67
C LEU A 356 -10.09 -22.01 -8.57
N PHE A 357 -9.21 -22.28 -7.61
CA PHE A 357 -9.37 -23.31 -6.58
C PHE A 357 -9.83 -24.64 -7.18
N ASP A 358 -9.03 -25.16 -8.14
CA ASP A 358 -9.24 -26.42 -8.84
C ASP A 358 -10.49 -26.52 -9.75
N GLY A 359 -11.19 -25.41 -9.98
CA GLY A 359 -12.24 -25.37 -10.99
C GLY A 359 -11.69 -25.13 -12.40
N GLU A 360 -12.50 -25.36 -13.42
CA GLU A 360 -12.08 -25.24 -14.82
C GLU A 360 -12.09 -23.79 -15.33
N TYR A 361 -13.09 -23.00 -14.91
CA TYR A 361 -13.29 -21.60 -15.31
C TYR A 361 -14.15 -20.88 -14.28
N TYR A 362 -14.23 -19.55 -14.38
CA TYR A 362 -15.13 -18.71 -13.60
C TYR A 362 -16.03 -17.86 -14.50
N ILE A 363 -17.29 -17.72 -14.15
CA ILE A 363 -18.22 -16.76 -14.76
C ILE A 363 -18.63 -15.77 -13.69
N ASP A 364 -18.35 -14.49 -13.92
CA ASP A 364 -18.68 -13.45 -12.94
C ASP A 364 -20.14 -13.03 -13.08
N ASP A 365 -20.94 -13.27 -12.05
CA ASP A 365 -22.35 -12.88 -11.97
C ASP A 365 -22.56 -11.62 -11.11
N TYR A 366 -21.52 -11.04 -10.55
CA TYR A 366 -21.59 -9.92 -9.64
C TYR A 366 -21.17 -8.59 -10.28
N TYR A 367 -19.91 -8.46 -10.71
CA TYR A 367 -19.40 -7.20 -11.26
C TYR A 367 -19.91 -6.92 -12.66
N ARG A 368 -19.77 -7.87 -13.57
CA ARG A 368 -20.15 -7.72 -14.98
C ARG A 368 -21.64 -7.48 -15.17
N SER A 369 -22.48 -8.09 -14.35
CA SER A 369 -23.93 -7.92 -14.38
C SER A 369 -24.41 -6.49 -13.98
N ARG A 370 -23.53 -5.67 -13.43
CA ARG A 370 -23.84 -4.31 -12.95
C ARG A 370 -23.38 -3.20 -13.88
N VAL A 371 -22.53 -3.50 -14.84
CA VAL A 371 -22.05 -2.50 -15.80
C VAL A 371 -23.18 -2.04 -16.71
N GLN A 372 -23.47 -0.75 -16.69
CA GLN A 372 -24.56 -0.16 -17.49
C GLN A 372 -24.11 0.07 -18.94
N PRO A 373 -25.03 -0.03 -19.94
CA PRO A 373 -24.69 0.15 -21.35
C PRO A 373 -24.08 1.51 -21.69
N GLU A 374 -24.47 2.56 -20.97
CA GLU A 374 -23.94 3.92 -21.15
C GLU A 374 -22.47 4.06 -20.73
N ASN A 375 -21.98 3.16 -19.88
CA ASN A 375 -20.60 3.18 -19.40
C ASN A 375 -19.62 2.54 -20.39
N SER A 376 -20.08 1.53 -21.14
CA SER A 376 -19.26 0.85 -22.15
C SER A 376 -20.14 0.26 -23.26
N ALA A 377 -19.76 0.49 -24.50
CA ALA A 377 -20.47 -0.07 -25.66
C ALA A 377 -20.30 -1.59 -25.78
N VAL A 378 -19.17 -2.13 -25.30
CA VAL A 378 -18.81 -3.54 -25.43
C VAL A 378 -18.95 -4.27 -24.11
N PHE A 379 -18.44 -3.68 -23.03
CA PHE A 379 -18.36 -4.28 -21.70
C PHE A 379 -19.54 -3.80 -20.85
N ASN A 380 -20.71 -4.39 -21.02
CA ASN A 380 -21.91 -4.01 -20.27
C ASN A 380 -22.83 -5.20 -20.03
N LYS A 381 -23.76 -5.05 -19.10
CA LYS A 381 -24.69 -6.10 -18.67
C LYS A 381 -25.59 -6.67 -19.78
N ASN A 382 -25.81 -5.94 -20.88
CA ASN A 382 -26.63 -6.40 -21.99
C ASN A 382 -25.83 -7.19 -23.03
N ASN A 383 -24.49 -7.21 -22.93
CA ASN A 383 -23.64 -8.02 -23.78
C ASN A 383 -23.50 -9.45 -23.19
N ALA A 384 -24.36 -10.36 -23.64
CA ALA A 384 -24.41 -11.73 -23.12
C ALA A 384 -23.08 -12.50 -23.30
N GLU A 385 -22.34 -12.24 -24.40
CA GLU A 385 -21.05 -12.87 -24.64
C GLU A 385 -20.04 -12.46 -23.60
N TRP A 386 -19.96 -11.18 -23.25
CA TRP A 386 -19.05 -10.68 -22.24
C TRP A 386 -19.46 -11.10 -20.82
N VAL A 387 -20.75 -11.03 -20.46
CA VAL A 387 -21.26 -11.39 -19.13
C VAL A 387 -21.06 -12.88 -18.84
N ASN A 388 -21.28 -13.75 -19.84
CA ASN A 388 -21.16 -15.21 -19.68
C ASN A 388 -19.80 -15.75 -20.09
N GLN A 389 -18.81 -14.89 -20.29
CA GLN A 389 -17.47 -15.33 -20.67
C GLN A 389 -16.88 -16.24 -19.59
N LYS A 390 -16.36 -17.40 -20.01
CA LYS A 390 -15.59 -18.30 -19.16
C LYS A 390 -14.19 -17.73 -18.95
N LEU A 391 -13.87 -17.41 -17.72
CA LEU A 391 -12.60 -16.79 -17.33
C LEU A 391 -11.65 -17.81 -16.73
N GLY A 392 -10.41 -17.81 -17.19
CA GLY A 392 -9.30 -18.60 -16.66
C GLY A 392 -8.35 -17.76 -15.79
N VAL A 393 -7.33 -18.42 -15.25
CA VAL A 393 -6.23 -17.73 -14.55
C VAL A 393 -5.53 -16.75 -15.51
N GLY A 394 -5.33 -15.52 -15.08
CA GLY A 394 -4.80 -14.41 -15.87
C GLY A 394 -5.85 -13.55 -16.58
N ASP A 395 -7.09 -14.01 -16.66
CA ASP A 395 -8.16 -13.23 -17.29
C ASP A 395 -8.65 -12.11 -16.38
N VAL A 396 -9.02 -10.98 -17.01
CA VAL A 396 -9.54 -9.80 -16.32
C VAL A 396 -11.03 -9.95 -16.09
N VAL A 397 -11.46 -9.89 -14.84
CA VAL A 397 -12.89 -9.89 -14.47
C VAL A 397 -13.53 -8.55 -14.82
N TYR A 398 -12.92 -7.45 -14.38
CA TYR A 398 -13.37 -6.09 -14.62
C TYR A 398 -12.24 -5.07 -14.61
N ARG A 399 -12.54 -3.85 -15.10
CA ARG A 399 -11.68 -2.65 -15.08
C ARG A 399 -12.53 -1.42 -14.80
N ASN A 400 -11.95 -0.37 -14.24
CA ASN A 400 -12.68 0.89 -13.94
C ASN A 400 -13.42 1.50 -15.12
N PHE A 401 -12.77 1.51 -16.28
CA PHE A 401 -13.37 2.10 -17.47
C PHE A 401 -14.53 1.26 -18.04
N ASP A 402 -14.77 0.07 -17.53
CA ASP A 402 -15.94 -0.76 -17.84
C ASP A 402 -17.19 -0.30 -17.04
N GLY A 403 -17.07 0.77 -16.24
CA GLY A 403 -18.16 1.32 -15.44
C GLY A 403 -18.43 0.58 -14.15
N VAL A 404 -17.56 -0.35 -13.76
CA VAL A 404 -17.59 -0.99 -12.46
C VAL A 404 -17.02 -0.03 -11.43
N SER A 405 -17.83 0.43 -10.49
CA SER A 405 -17.34 1.25 -9.40
C SER A 405 -16.58 0.38 -8.41
N HIS A 406 -15.40 0.82 -8.00
CA HIS A 406 -14.78 0.39 -6.78
C HIS A 406 -15.40 1.19 -5.64
N ASN A 407 -15.96 0.51 -4.66
CA ASN A 407 -16.23 1.13 -3.38
C ASN A 407 -14.88 1.19 -2.64
N GLU A 408 -14.20 2.30 -2.76
CA GLU A 408 -13.09 2.65 -1.88
C GLU A 408 -13.58 3.44 -0.67
#